data_f27cbc4b81b0749ae4bb427d15c0691d
#
_entry.id   f27cbc4b81b0749ae4bb427d15c0691d
#
_cell.length_a   1.000
_cell.length_b   1.000
_cell.length_c   1.000
_cell.angle_alpha   90.00
_cell.angle_beta   90.00
_cell.angle_gamma   90.00
#
_symmetry.space_group_name_H-M   'P 1'
#
loop_
_entity.id
_entity.type
_entity.pdbx_description
1 polymer ?
#
loop_
_entity_poly.entity_id
_entity_poly.type
_entity_poly.pdbx_seq_one_letter_code
_entity_poly.pdbx_strand_id
1 'polypeptide(L)'
;MKASRYIVFSFLLSLVSLSLTAQVNDTYVVPAAGNTPGANATTWATNLSLFNPQAYSLRISVTFIPTLGGQGIEKLVTVPANAVAFYNNVLQDVYGIGGTGALLVATFPEDNPTVPNDVISRAFLVESNTFNDARSGTFGQTIPGIWTGLQDFSTDGISGVAHGILNNIAGWRANVGAVNLGRSNVTMRVSVYDYDGNTILNKAPFNIPPLAHMQDRLPVTVNRGAVELFLDDPSHEAVIFPYVSVIDPGSGDPTYHSPTLLATPAALFNANASKKAALLSSPGRRIDTAYARTVRDSAVRLGEAQLRTRRD
;
A
#
# COMPACT_ATOMS: atom_id res chain seq x y z
N MET A 1 14.34 -69.16 30.98
CA MET A 1 13.18 -68.35 30.67
C MET A 1 13.61 -66.86 30.66
N LYS A 2 13.75 -66.26 29.47
CA LYS A 2 14.14 -64.81 29.31
C LYS A 2 12.87 -64.03 28.99
N ALA A 3 12.48 -63.14 29.94
CA ALA A 3 11.36 -62.21 29.71
C ALA A 3 11.86 -61.03 28.87
N SER A 4 11.28 -60.91 27.66
CA SER A 4 11.49 -59.75 26.78
C SER A 4 10.61 -58.61 27.21
N ARG A 5 11.26 -57.51 27.61
CA ARG A 5 10.54 -56.25 27.95
C ARG A 5 10.31 -55.47 26.64
N TYR A 6 9.07 -55.38 26.22
CA TYR A 6 8.65 -54.46 25.16
C TYR A 6 8.53 -53.05 25.75
N ILE A 7 9.43 -52.15 25.34
CA ILE A 7 9.32 -50.72 25.61
C ILE A 7 8.43 -50.17 24.53
N VAL A 8 7.19 -49.82 24.92
CA VAL A 8 6.26 -49.08 24.07
C VAL A 8 6.68 -47.61 24.12
N PHE A 9 7.35 -47.17 23.05
CA PHE A 9 7.64 -45.75 22.85
C PHE A 9 6.34 -45.08 22.39
N SER A 10 5.61 -44.47 23.32
CA SER A 10 4.50 -43.59 22.99
C SER A 10 5.05 -42.29 22.43
N PHE A 11 5.06 -42.16 21.12
CA PHE A 11 5.34 -40.90 20.45
C PHE A 11 4.13 -39.99 20.69
N LEU A 12 4.24 -39.12 21.69
CA LEU A 12 3.32 -38.02 21.90
C LEU A 12 3.55 -37.02 20.77
N LEU A 13 2.79 -37.15 19.69
CA LEU A 13 2.72 -36.14 18.64
C LEU A 13 2.01 -34.93 19.26
N SER A 14 2.78 -34.01 19.84
CA SER A 14 2.29 -32.68 20.19
C SER A 14 1.90 -32.01 18.88
N LEU A 15 0.61 -32.04 18.55
CA LEU A 15 -0.01 -31.13 17.62
C LEU A 15 0.25 -29.72 18.14
N VAL A 16 1.32 -29.09 17.67
CA VAL A 16 1.45 -27.65 17.71
C VAL A 16 0.32 -27.14 16.84
N SER A 17 -0.77 -26.76 17.45
CA SER A 17 -1.81 -25.98 16.83
C SER A 17 -1.14 -24.68 16.37
N LEU A 18 -0.65 -24.65 15.14
CA LEU A 18 -0.40 -23.39 14.45
C LEU A 18 -1.78 -22.72 14.44
N SER A 19 -1.99 -21.82 15.38
CA SER A 19 -3.07 -20.86 15.27
C SER A 19 -2.80 -20.09 13.99
N LEU A 20 -3.39 -20.54 12.88
CA LEU A 20 -3.62 -19.69 11.73
C LEU A 20 -4.49 -18.55 12.29
N THR A 21 -3.83 -17.49 12.73
CA THR A 21 -4.55 -16.25 12.99
C THR A 21 -5.15 -15.89 11.64
N ALA A 22 -6.45 -16.09 11.49
CA ALA A 22 -7.21 -15.66 10.33
C ALA A 22 -6.86 -14.18 10.15
N GLN A 23 -6.29 -13.88 9.00
CA GLN A 23 -5.90 -12.53 8.65
C GLN A 23 -7.18 -11.71 8.51
N VAL A 24 -7.40 -10.80 9.43
CA VAL A 24 -8.63 -10.04 9.47
C VAL A 24 -8.43 -8.76 8.70
N ASN A 25 -9.02 -8.73 7.52
CA ASN A 25 -8.83 -7.71 6.51
C ASN A 25 -9.99 -6.72 6.55
N ASP A 26 -9.91 -5.73 7.44
CA ASP A 26 -10.90 -4.65 7.58
C ASP A 26 -10.39 -3.28 7.12
N THR A 27 -9.12 -3.20 6.72
CA THR A 27 -8.49 -1.94 6.29
C THR A 27 -7.41 -2.20 5.25
N TYR A 28 -7.52 -1.49 4.12
CA TYR A 28 -6.60 -1.60 2.99
C TYR A 28 -6.14 -0.23 2.51
N VAL A 29 -4.97 -0.20 1.90
CA VAL A 29 -4.46 0.93 1.12
C VAL A 29 -4.30 0.51 -0.33
N VAL A 30 -4.86 1.27 -1.25
CA VAL A 30 -4.50 1.26 -2.67
C VAL A 30 -3.52 2.42 -2.88
N PRO A 31 -2.22 2.16 -3.02
CA PRO A 31 -1.20 3.21 -2.93
C PRO A 31 -1.16 4.17 -4.11
N ALA A 32 -1.81 3.84 -5.21
CA ALA A 32 -1.98 4.75 -6.34
C ALA A 32 -3.35 4.58 -6.99
N ALA A 33 -4.01 5.69 -7.27
CA ALA A 33 -5.26 5.75 -8.02
C ALA A 33 -5.28 7.01 -8.87
N GLY A 34 -5.94 6.95 -10.03
CA GLY A 34 -5.99 8.09 -10.94
C GLY A 34 -7.27 8.14 -11.78
N ASN A 35 -7.64 9.37 -12.14
CA ASN A 35 -8.57 9.71 -13.20
C ASN A 35 -8.03 10.99 -13.84
N THR A 36 -7.16 10.85 -14.86
CA THR A 36 -6.41 11.98 -15.41
C THR A 36 -6.03 11.77 -16.86
N PRO A 37 -5.94 12.82 -17.67
CA PRO A 37 -5.40 12.72 -19.02
C PRO A 37 -4.00 12.10 -19.02
N GLY A 38 -3.78 11.19 -19.93
CA GLY A 38 -2.48 10.59 -20.23
C GLY A 38 -1.82 11.24 -21.45
N ALA A 39 -0.67 10.74 -21.85
CA ALA A 39 -0.03 11.12 -23.10
C ALA A 39 -0.84 10.61 -24.32
N ASN A 40 -0.66 11.26 -25.48
CA ASN A 40 -1.25 10.83 -26.76
C ASN A 40 -2.80 10.68 -26.75
N ALA A 41 -3.49 11.60 -26.08
CA ALA A 41 -4.95 11.62 -25.95
C ALA A 41 -5.53 10.33 -25.31
N THR A 42 -4.80 9.74 -24.40
CA THR A 42 -5.26 8.63 -23.56
C THR A 42 -5.81 9.14 -22.23
N THR A 43 -6.47 8.28 -21.47
CA THR A 43 -6.97 8.61 -20.13
C THR A 43 -6.56 7.53 -19.15
N TRP A 44 -5.92 7.93 -18.07
CA TRP A 44 -5.66 7.05 -16.94
C TRP A 44 -6.90 6.96 -16.07
N ALA A 45 -7.30 5.75 -15.75
CA ALA A 45 -8.39 5.47 -14.82
C ALA A 45 -8.01 4.34 -13.86
N THR A 46 -8.59 4.35 -12.68
CA THR A 46 -8.43 3.25 -11.71
C THR A 46 -9.78 2.61 -11.47
N ASN A 47 -9.91 1.31 -11.75
CA ASN A 47 -11.05 0.55 -11.28
C ASN A 47 -10.85 0.10 -9.83
N LEU A 48 -11.95 -0.21 -9.15
CA LEU A 48 -11.94 -0.72 -7.79
C LEU A 48 -12.98 -1.83 -7.67
N SER A 49 -12.55 -2.97 -7.15
CA SER A 49 -13.40 -4.12 -6.82
C SER A 49 -13.41 -4.34 -5.31
N LEU A 50 -14.59 -4.39 -4.72
CA LEU A 50 -14.80 -4.64 -3.30
C LEU A 50 -15.66 -5.89 -3.16
N PHE A 51 -15.11 -6.95 -2.58
CA PHE A 51 -15.85 -8.18 -2.32
C PHE A 51 -16.20 -8.28 -0.84
N ASN A 52 -17.49 -8.44 -0.56
CA ASN A 52 -18.03 -8.71 0.77
C ASN A 52 -18.31 -10.20 0.92
N PRO A 53 -17.50 -10.98 1.64
CA PRO A 53 -17.73 -12.40 1.90
C PRO A 53 -18.76 -12.68 3.00
N GLN A 54 -19.28 -11.64 3.66
CA GLN A 54 -20.20 -11.79 4.78
C GLN A 54 -21.63 -12.10 4.33
N ALA A 55 -22.40 -12.76 5.20
CA ALA A 55 -23.81 -13.07 4.93
C ALA A 55 -24.77 -11.87 5.07
N TYR A 56 -24.26 -10.67 5.26
CA TYR A 56 -24.99 -9.41 5.39
C TYR A 56 -24.28 -8.30 4.61
N SER A 57 -24.99 -7.22 4.35
CA SER A 57 -24.42 -6.05 3.67
C SER A 57 -23.39 -5.34 4.56
N LEU A 58 -22.28 -4.91 3.96
CA LEU A 58 -21.28 -4.07 4.59
C LEU A 58 -21.29 -2.67 3.99
N ARG A 59 -21.17 -1.65 4.85
CA ARG A 59 -20.84 -0.29 4.46
C ARG A 59 -19.34 -0.10 4.59
N ILE A 60 -18.70 0.19 3.47
CA ILE A 60 -17.25 0.33 3.35
C ILE A 60 -16.94 1.80 3.09
N SER A 61 -16.10 2.38 3.93
CA SER A 61 -15.55 3.72 3.72
C SER A 61 -14.44 3.66 2.70
N VAL A 62 -14.54 4.46 1.65
CA VAL A 62 -13.48 4.68 0.66
C VAL A 62 -13.06 6.14 0.79
N THR A 63 -11.82 6.38 1.24
CA THR A 63 -11.26 7.71 1.44
C THR A 63 -10.19 7.98 0.40
N PHE A 64 -10.42 8.96 -0.47
CA PHE A 64 -9.43 9.43 -1.43
C PHE A 64 -8.41 10.35 -0.75
N ILE A 65 -7.13 10.10 -0.96
CA ILE A 65 -6.00 10.88 -0.46
C ILE A 65 -5.27 11.47 -1.66
N PRO A 66 -5.40 12.78 -1.92
CA PRO A 66 -4.90 13.40 -3.15
C PRO A 66 -3.38 13.48 -3.19
N THR A 67 -2.84 13.55 -4.41
CA THR A 67 -1.42 13.86 -4.65
C THR A 67 -1.11 15.27 -4.14
N LEU A 68 0.08 15.45 -3.56
CA LEU A 68 0.56 16.66 -2.89
C LEU A 68 -0.19 17.02 -1.58
N GLY A 69 -1.08 16.16 -1.14
CA GLY A 69 -1.91 16.42 0.03
C GLY A 69 -3.12 17.31 -0.30
N GLY A 70 -3.80 17.74 0.71
CA GLY A 70 -5.00 18.56 0.59
C GLY A 70 -6.25 17.85 1.12
N GLN A 71 -7.41 18.24 0.59
CA GLN A 71 -8.66 17.69 1.04
C GLN A 71 -8.84 16.23 0.62
N GLY A 72 -8.81 15.31 1.58
CA GLY A 72 -9.32 13.96 1.39
C GLY A 72 -10.84 13.97 1.29
N ILE A 73 -11.38 13.05 0.50
CA ILE A 73 -12.81 12.89 0.31
C ILE A 73 -13.21 11.49 0.71
N GLU A 74 -14.12 11.36 1.66
CA GLU A 74 -14.71 10.08 2.04
C GLU A 74 -16.05 9.86 1.34
N LYS A 75 -16.28 8.61 0.96
CA LYS A 75 -17.58 8.09 0.55
C LYS A 75 -17.83 6.73 1.18
N LEU A 76 -19.07 6.53 1.64
CA LEU A 76 -19.53 5.23 2.08
C LEU A 76 -20.22 4.52 0.91
N VAL A 77 -19.74 3.32 0.62
CA VAL A 77 -20.33 2.44 -0.39
C VAL A 77 -20.92 1.20 0.30
N THR A 78 -22.05 0.72 -0.18
CA THR A 78 -22.70 -0.47 0.37
C THR A 78 -22.44 -1.64 -0.56
N VAL A 79 -21.87 -2.72 -0.01
CA VAL A 79 -21.65 -3.97 -0.72
C VAL A 79 -22.61 -5.02 -0.13
N PRO A 80 -23.56 -5.57 -0.91
CA PRO A 80 -24.49 -6.59 -0.45
C PRO A 80 -23.77 -7.85 0.06
N ALA A 81 -24.50 -8.69 0.79
CA ALA A 81 -24.02 -9.99 1.25
C ALA A 81 -23.50 -10.86 0.09
N ASN A 82 -22.33 -11.46 0.26
CA ASN A 82 -21.69 -12.35 -0.72
C ASN A 82 -21.57 -11.74 -2.14
N ALA A 83 -21.40 -10.43 -2.24
CA ALA A 83 -21.41 -9.71 -3.50
C ALA A 83 -20.14 -8.90 -3.73
N VAL A 84 -19.95 -8.51 -4.99
CA VAL A 84 -18.90 -7.59 -5.43
C VAL A 84 -19.53 -6.26 -5.80
N ALA A 85 -18.98 -5.16 -5.30
CA ALA A 85 -19.18 -3.84 -5.88
C ALA A 85 -17.98 -3.53 -6.78
N PHE A 86 -18.26 -3.14 -8.02
CA PHE A 86 -17.24 -2.84 -9.01
C PHE A 86 -17.44 -1.44 -9.60
N TYR A 87 -16.37 -0.65 -9.58
CA TYR A 87 -16.33 0.69 -10.13
C TYR A 87 -15.32 0.73 -11.28
N ASN A 88 -15.75 1.10 -12.50
CA ASN A 88 -14.87 1.14 -13.66
C ASN A 88 -13.82 2.26 -13.55
N ASN A 89 -14.20 3.37 -12.94
CA ASN A 89 -13.33 4.50 -12.64
C ASN A 89 -13.72 5.04 -11.26
N VAL A 90 -13.05 4.55 -10.21
CA VAL A 90 -13.44 4.84 -8.83
C VAL A 90 -13.48 6.34 -8.53
N LEU A 91 -12.56 7.15 -9.10
CA LEU A 91 -12.55 8.59 -8.86
C LEU A 91 -13.75 9.28 -9.50
N GLN A 92 -14.15 8.84 -10.68
CA GLN A 92 -15.34 9.35 -11.35
C GLN A 92 -16.64 8.80 -10.76
N ASP A 93 -16.71 7.46 -10.58
CA ASP A 93 -17.97 6.78 -10.25
C ASP A 93 -18.39 7.02 -8.80
N VAL A 94 -17.42 7.12 -7.89
CA VAL A 94 -17.67 7.29 -6.44
C VAL A 94 -17.62 8.75 -6.03
N TYR A 95 -16.70 9.55 -6.61
CA TYR A 95 -16.46 10.93 -6.15
C TYR A 95 -16.86 11.99 -7.17
N GLY A 96 -16.96 11.66 -8.46
CA GLY A 96 -17.22 12.63 -9.52
C GLY A 96 -16.04 13.59 -9.79
N ILE A 97 -14.80 13.14 -9.55
CA ILE A 97 -13.60 13.99 -9.64
C ILE A 97 -12.57 13.43 -10.62
N GLY A 98 -11.67 14.30 -11.07
CA GLY A 98 -10.40 13.96 -11.70
C GLY A 98 -9.24 14.11 -10.72
N GLY A 99 -8.05 13.64 -11.14
CA GLY A 99 -6.81 13.77 -10.38
C GLY A 99 -6.09 12.45 -10.12
N THR A 100 -5.09 12.50 -9.26
CA THR A 100 -4.30 11.35 -8.82
C THR A 100 -4.16 11.34 -7.31
N GLY A 101 -3.97 10.16 -6.72
CA GLY A 101 -3.86 10.00 -5.29
C GLY A 101 -3.75 8.54 -4.88
N ALA A 102 -4.17 8.24 -3.67
CA ALA A 102 -4.29 6.91 -3.10
C ALA A 102 -5.69 6.71 -2.49
N LEU A 103 -6.05 5.47 -2.17
CA LEU A 103 -7.29 5.17 -1.47
C LEU A 103 -6.99 4.47 -0.14
N LEU A 104 -7.62 4.94 0.92
CA LEU A 104 -7.78 4.19 2.17
C LEU A 104 -9.18 3.59 2.15
N VAL A 105 -9.27 2.27 2.26
CA VAL A 105 -10.53 1.52 2.19
C VAL A 105 -10.71 0.75 3.49
N ALA A 106 -11.77 1.02 4.23
CA ALA A 106 -11.94 0.47 5.56
C ALA A 106 -13.41 0.23 5.93
N THR A 107 -13.65 -0.69 6.86
CA THR A 107 -14.95 -0.87 7.52
C THR A 107 -14.87 -0.38 8.96
N PHE A 108 -15.85 0.39 9.39
CA PHE A 108 -15.93 0.91 10.75
C PHE A 108 -17.18 0.41 11.47
N PRO A 109 -17.13 0.17 12.80
CA PRO A 109 -18.30 -0.24 13.58
C PRO A 109 -19.46 0.75 13.49
N GLU A 110 -19.17 2.05 13.55
CA GLU A 110 -20.18 3.11 13.49
C GLU A 110 -20.94 3.15 12.16
N ASP A 111 -20.28 2.72 11.08
CA ASP A 111 -20.89 2.62 9.75
C ASP A 111 -21.71 1.33 9.58
N ASN A 112 -21.48 0.34 10.44
CA ASN A 112 -22.07 -0.98 10.43
C ASN A 112 -22.69 -1.36 11.81
N PRO A 113 -23.65 -0.58 12.34
CA PRO A 113 -24.11 -0.72 13.72
C PRO A 113 -24.87 -2.03 14.01
N THR A 114 -25.37 -2.70 12.97
CA THR A 114 -26.07 -4.00 13.11
C THR A 114 -25.14 -5.20 12.94
N VAL A 115 -23.89 -4.98 12.57
CA VAL A 115 -22.88 -6.03 12.41
C VAL A 115 -22.17 -6.26 13.74
N PRO A 116 -21.86 -7.50 14.13
CA PRO A 116 -21.09 -7.77 15.36
C PRO A 116 -19.81 -6.92 15.41
N ASN A 117 -19.50 -6.39 16.60
CA ASN A 117 -18.35 -5.50 16.77
C ASN A 117 -17.03 -6.28 16.91
N ASP A 118 -16.83 -7.25 16.05
CA ASP A 118 -15.56 -7.95 15.88
C ASP A 118 -15.02 -7.68 14.46
N VAL A 119 -13.71 -7.85 14.31
CA VAL A 119 -13.02 -7.50 13.07
C VAL A 119 -13.34 -8.50 11.97
N ILE A 120 -13.57 -9.78 12.32
CA ILE A 120 -13.86 -10.86 11.35
C ILE A 120 -15.17 -10.57 10.62
N SER A 121 -16.18 -10.14 11.36
CA SER A 121 -17.50 -9.80 10.83
C SER A 121 -17.49 -8.60 9.84
N ARG A 122 -16.42 -7.82 9.81
CA ARG A 122 -16.26 -6.67 8.90
C ARG A 122 -15.20 -6.88 7.84
N ALA A 123 -14.63 -8.09 7.76
CA ALA A 123 -13.60 -8.40 6.76
C ALA A 123 -14.18 -8.38 5.34
N PHE A 124 -13.42 -7.82 4.41
CA PHE A 124 -13.73 -7.74 2.99
C PHE A 124 -12.44 -7.84 2.17
N LEU A 125 -12.52 -7.88 0.84
CA LEU A 125 -11.35 -7.92 -0.03
C LEU A 125 -11.38 -6.73 -0.99
N VAL A 126 -10.18 -6.26 -1.35
CA VAL A 126 -9.96 -5.11 -2.26
C VAL A 126 -9.01 -5.51 -3.37
N GLU A 127 -9.43 -5.22 -4.60
CA GLU A 127 -8.56 -5.26 -5.77
C GLU A 127 -8.71 -3.97 -6.56
N SER A 128 -7.64 -3.51 -7.18
CA SER A 128 -7.69 -2.39 -8.11
C SER A 128 -6.76 -2.61 -9.30
N ASN A 129 -7.11 -1.97 -10.41
CA ASN A 129 -6.28 -1.91 -11.59
C ASN A 129 -6.27 -0.47 -12.10
N THR A 130 -5.08 0.10 -12.26
CA THR A 130 -4.91 1.40 -12.91
C THR A 130 -4.49 1.17 -14.34
N PHE A 131 -5.26 1.67 -15.26
CA PHE A 131 -5.08 1.44 -16.69
C PHE A 131 -5.12 2.73 -17.49
N ASN A 132 -4.49 2.65 -18.64
CA ASN A 132 -4.51 3.67 -19.67
C ASN A 132 -5.49 3.22 -20.75
N ASP A 133 -6.57 3.97 -20.93
CA ASP A 133 -7.54 3.73 -21.99
C ASP A 133 -7.06 4.43 -23.27
N ALA A 134 -6.60 3.63 -24.23
CA ALA A 134 -6.11 4.07 -25.52
C ALA A 134 -7.00 3.54 -26.65
N ARG A 135 -6.97 4.20 -27.80
CA ARG A 135 -7.74 3.76 -28.99
C ARG A 135 -7.42 2.32 -29.43
N SER A 136 -6.22 1.83 -29.11
CA SER A 136 -5.74 0.48 -29.43
C SER A 136 -6.06 -0.57 -28.38
N GLY A 137 -6.69 -0.20 -27.26
CA GLY A 137 -7.00 -1.08 -26.14
C GLY A 137 -6.65 -0.46 -24.81
N THR A 138 -6.92 -1.19 -23.73
CA THR A 138 -6.57 -0.81 -22.36
C THR A 138 -5.27 -1.49 -21.95
N PHE A 139 -4.33 -0.71 -21.46
CA PHE A 139 -3.05 -1.17 -20.91
C PHE A 139 -3.01 -0.81 -19.42
N GLY A 140 -2.83 -1.79 -18.54
CA GLY A 140 -2.98 -1.53 -17.13
C GLY A 140 -2.15 -2.42 -16.23
N GLN A 141 -2.00 -1.97 -15.00
CA GLN A 141 -1.32 -2.69 -13.92
C GLN A 141 -2.29 -2.93 -12.76
N THR A 142 -2.27 -4.14 -12.24
CA THR A 142 -2.92 -4.42 -10.96
C THR A 142 -2.15 -3.70 -9.85
N ILE A 143 -2.86 -2.88 -9.09
CA ILE A 143 -2.37 -2.28 -7.86
C ILE A 143 -3.11 -2.96 -6.72
N PRO A 144 -2.44 -3.83 -5.94
CA PRO A 144 -3.12 -4.59 -4.91
C PRO A 144 -3.66 -3.68 -3.83
N GLY A 145 -4.82 -4.00 -3.29
CA GLY A 145 -5.22 -3.49 -1.99
C GLY A 145 -4.27 -4.07 -0.94
N ILE A 146 -3.40 -3.23 -0.40
CA ILE A 146 -2.43 -3.64 0.62
C ILE A 146 -3.15 -3.65 1.96
N TRP A 147 -3.27 -4.82 2.57
CA TRP A 147 -3.77 -4.91 3.93
C TRP A 147 -2.80 -4.24 4.90
N THR A 148 -3.30 -3.30 5.67
CA THR A 148 -2.49 -2.42 6.51
C THR A 148 -1.83 -3.13 7.71
N GLY A 149 -2.25 -4.35 8.01
CA GLY A 149 -1.63 -5.18 9.05
C GLY A 149 -0.32 -5.88 8.65
N LEU A 150 0.10 -5.80 7.38
CA LEU A 150 1.25 -6.56 6.87
C LEU A 150 2.46 -5.73 6.48
N GLN A 151 2.30 -4.44 6.17
CA GLN A 151 3.41 -3.65 5.66
C GLN A 151 3.57 -2.35 6.41
N ASP A 152 4.71 -2.21 7.02
CA ASP A 152 5.15 -0.98 7.62
C ASP A 152 6.64 -0.77 7.31
N PHE A 153 6.92 0.35 6.68
CA PHE A 153 8.28 0.82 6.39
C PHE A 153 8.90 1.58 7.58
N SER A 154 8.25 1.57 8.74
CA SER A 154 8.58 2.42 9.88
C SER A 154 9.78 1.95 10.70
N THR A 155 10.48 0.89 10.31
CA THR A 155 11.54 0.31 11.13
C THR A 155 12.92 0.66 10.58
N ASP A 156 13.77 1.27 11.41
CA ASP A 156 15.18 1.50 11.10
C ASP A 156 15.90 0.26 10.61
N GLY A 157 16.60 0.37 9.49
CA GLY A 157 17.40 -0.70 8.92
C GLY A 157 16.60 -1.68 8.04
N ILE A 158 15.36 -1.36 7.72
CA ILE A 158 14.58 -2.06 6.70
C ILE A 158 14.55 -1.20 5.44
N SER A 159 14.93 -1.80 4.31
CA SER A 159 14.77 -1.23 2.98
C SER A 159 13.69 -1.97 2.22
N GLY A 160 12.96 -1.26 1.38
CA GLY A 160 12.15 -1.89 0.34
C GLY A 160 12.90 -1.87 -0.98
N VAL A 161 12.99 -3.00 -1.65
CA VAL A 161 13.70 -3.12 -2.92
C VAL A 161 12.75 -3.56 -4.03
N ALA A 162 12.68 -2.76 -5.09
CA ALA A 162 12.10 -3.13 -6.37
C ALA A 162 13.24 -3.38 -7.37
N HIS A 163 13.16 -4.45 -8.15
CA HIS A 163 14.22 -4.82 -9.10
C HIS A 163 13.67 -5.06 -10.51
N GLY A 164 14.56 -5.16 -11.50
CA GLY A 164 14.20 -5.25 -12.91
C GLY A 164 13.72 -3.93 -13.50
N ILE A 165 14.07 -2.81 -12.86
CA ILE A 165 13.57 -1.49 -13.21
C ILE A 165 14.23 -0.97 -14.48
N LEU A 166 13.40 -0.45 -15.39
CA LEU A 166 13.78 0.20 -16.63
C LEU A 166 13.41 1.68 -16.59
N ASN A 167 14.39 2.56 -16.77
CA ASN A 167 14.21 4.00 -16.97
C ASN A 167 15.32 4.51 -17.88
N ASN A 168 15.08 4.62 -19.18
CA ASN A 168 16.16 4.83 -20.15
C ASN A 168 15.76 5.73 -21.34
N ILE A 169 16.75 6.03 -22.17
CA ILE A 169 16.58 6.87 -23.36
C ILE A 169 15.72 6.22 -24.46
N ALA A 170 15.49 4.91 -24.42
CA ALA A 170 14.58 4.23 -25.34
C ALA A 170 13.10 4.50 -25.01
N GLY A 171 12.84 5.33 -23.99
CA GLY A 171 11.52 5.81 -23.65
C GLY A 171 10.88 5.13 -22.43
N TRP A 172 11.47 4.05 -21.90
CA TRP A 172 11.03 3.46 -20.64
C TRP A 172 11.08 4.50 -19.53
N ARG A 173 10.01 4.60 -18.75
CA ARG A 173 9.90 5.56 -17.66
C ARG A 173 9.56 4.84 -16.37
N ALA A 174 10.40 5.01 -15.35
CA ALA A 174 10.09 4.58 -14.01
C ALA A 174 9.72 5.76 -13.13
N ASN A 175 8.68 5.58 -12.32
CA ASN A 175 8.27 6.50 -11.29
C ASN A 175 8.44 5.82 -9.93
N VAL A 176 8.88 6.57 -8.93
CA VAL A 176 8.78 6.21 -7.52
C VAL A 176 7.58 6.92 -6.94
N GLY A 177 6.76 6.21 -6.21
CA GLY A 177 5.61 6.78 -5.53
C GLY A 177 5.45 6.24 -4.12
N ALA A 178 4.72 6.97 -3.31
CA ALA A 178 4.31 6.52 -1.99
C ALA A 178 3.09 7.29 -1.50
N VAL A 179 2.32 6.68 -0.60
CA VAL A 179 1.33 7.38 0.20
C VAL A 179 1.79 7.41 1.66
N ASN A 180 1.71 8.59 2.26
CA ASN A 180 1.95 8.82 3.67
C ASN A 180 0.60 8.95 4.40
N LEU A 181 0.27 7.96 5.22
CA LEU A 181 -0.90 8.01 6.10
C LEU A 181 -0.57 8.61 7.48
N GLY A 182 0.69 8.99 7.71
CA GLY A 182 1.15 9.66 8.92
C GLY A 182 0.72 11.12 8.99
N ARG A 183 0.95 11.74 10.14
CA ARG A 183 0.59 13.15 10.42
C ARG A 183 1.74 14.13 10.29
N SER A 184 2.94 13.65 10.01
CA SER A 184 4.16 14.43 9.83
C SER A 184 4.70 14.26 8.41
N ASN A 185 5.50 15.25 7.98
CA ASN A 185 6.29 15.08 6.76
C ASN A 185 7.29 13.94 6.96
N VAL A 186 7.46 13.13 5.93
CA VAL A 186 8.40 12.03 5.91
C VAL A 186 9.36 12.18 4.74
N THR A 187 10.63 11.91 4.98
CA THR A 187 11.62 11.78 3.92
C THR A 187 11.95 10.31 3.70
N MET A 188 11.56 9.80 2.54
CA MET A 188 12.03 8.52 2.04
C MET A 188 13.31 8.75 1.22
N ARG A 189 14.33 7.93 1.41
CA ARG A 189 15.57 7.95 0.64
C ARG A 189 15.50 6.94 -0.49
N VAL A 190 15.89 7.37 -1.68
CA VAL A 190 15.87 6.56 -2.88
C VAL A 190 17.30 6.33 -3.34
N SER A 191 17.72 5.07 -3.40
CA SER A 191 18.98 4.66 -4.05
C SER A 191 18.66 3.86 -5.30
N VAL A 192 19.48 3.98 -6.33
CA VAL A 192 19.34 3.22 -7.58
C VAL A 192 20.67 2.57 -7.88
N TYR A 193 20.60 1.28 -8.17
CA TYR A 193 21.74 0.45 -8.56
C TYR A 193 21.56 -0.02 -10.01
N ASP A 194 22.63 -0.04 -10.79
CA ASP A 194 22.61 -0.59 -12.13
C ASP A 194 22.63 -2.14 -12.12
N TYR A 195 22.66 -2.75 -13.30
CA TYR A 195 22.70 -4.19 -13.46
C TYR A 195 23.96 -4.83 -12.84
N ASP A 196 25.07 -4.11 -12.80
CA ASP A 196 26.36 -4.58 -12.28
C ASP A 196 26.52 -4.30 -10.77
N GLY A 197 25.50 -3.67 -10.14
CA GLY A 197 25.48 -3.35 -8.71
C GLY A 197 26.16 -2.01 -8.37
N ASN A 198 26.52 -1.20 -9.37
CA ASN A 198 27.04 0.13 -9.09
C ASN A 198 25.93 1.07 -8.67
N THR A 199 26.22 1.91 -7.68
CA THR A 199 25.27 2.94 -7.21
C THR A 199 25.25 4.11 -8.18
N ILE A 200 24.14 4.33 -8.87
CA ILE A 200 23.96 5.44 -9.83
C ILE A 200 23.13 6.60 -9.25
N LEU A 201 22.37 6.35 -8.18
CA LEU A 201 21.73 7.36 -7.34
C LEU A 201 21.87 6.92 -5.89
N ASN A 202 22.35 7.82 -5.02
CA ASN A 202 22.59 7.47 -3.62
C ASN A 202 21.73 8.31 -2.68
N LYS A 203 20.78 7.66 -2.00
CA LYS A 203 19.96 8.24 -0.93
C LYS A 203 19.33 9.59 -1.26
N ALA A 204 18.88 9.77 -2.52
CA ALA A 204 18.18 10.99 -2.91
C ALA A 204 16.89 11.16 -2.07
N PRO A 205 16.61 12.38 -1.58
CA PRO A 205 15.43 12.62 -0.76
C PRO A 205 14.16 12.61 -1.60
N PHE A 206 13.14 11.93 -1.10
CA PHE A 206 11.78 11.94 -1.62
C PHE A 206 10.85 12.33 -0.47
N ASN A 207 10.40 13.58 -0.48
CA ASN A 207 9.62 14.14 0.62
C ASN A 207 8.13 13.92 0.39
N ILE A 208 7.45 13.40 1.41
CA ILE A 208 6.04 13.05 1.34
C ILE A 208 5.30 13.78 2.47
N PRO A 209 4.43 14.75 2.13
CA PRO A 209 3.63 15.45 3.12
C PRO A 209 2.72 14.49 3.92
N PRO A 210 2.21 14.91 5.08
CA PRO A 210 1.22 14.12 5.81
C PRO A 210 -0.07 13.99 5.01
N LEU A 211 -0.70 12.82 5.11
CA LEU A 211 -1.95 12.49 4.44
C LEU A 211 -1.92 12.83 2.94
N ALA A 212 -0.82 12.45 2.28
CA ALA A 212 -0.59 12.75 0.88
C ALA A 212 -0.07 11.53 0.11
N HIS A 213 -0.45 11.47 -1.14
CA HIS A 213 0.21 10.67 -2.14
C HIS A 213 1.27 11.51 -2.86
N MET A 214 2.40 10.91 -3.17
CA MET A 214 3.45 11.52 -3.99
C MET A 214 3.92 10.52 -5.04
N GLN A 215 4.20 11.01 -6.24
CA GLN A 215 4.84 10.23 -7.29
C GLN A 215 5.73 11.14 -8.12
N ASP A 216 6.96 10.67 -8.37
CA ASP A 216 7.92 11.39 -9.19
C ASP A 216 8.69 10.45 -10.11
N ARG A 217 9.18 10.97 -11.22
CA ARG A 217 10.00 10.21 -12.13
C ARG A 217 11.40 9.98 -11.53
N LEU A 218 11.96 8.77 -11.71
CA LEU A 218 13.36 8.53 -11.40
C LEU A 218 14.27 9.48 -12.20
N PRO A 219 15.15 10.25 -11.54
CA PRO A 219 15.97 11.26 -12.21
C PRO A 219 17.22 10.67 -12.92
N VAL A 220 17.39 9.37 -12.89
CA VAL A 220 18.58 8.68 -13.43
C VAL A 220 18.19 7.60 -14.42
N THR A 221 19.05 7.36 -15.40
CA THR A 221 18.90 6.25 -16.35
C THR A 221 19.33 4.95 -15.67
N VAL A 222 18.48 3.93 -15.79
CA VAL A 222 18.76 2.58 -15.30
C VAL A 222 18.22 1.54 -16.28
N ASN A 223 18.97 0.48 -16.48
CA ASN A 223 18.60 -0.63 -17.36
C ASN A 223 18.61 -1.94 -16.56
N ARG A 224 17.41 -2.45 -16.21
CA ARG A 224 17.21 -3.65 -15.39
C ARG A 224 17.90 -3.61 -14.03
N GLY A 225 17.99 -2.44 -13.43
CA GLY A 225 18.60 -2.25 -12.13
C GLY A 225 17.63 -2.45 -10.96
N ALA A 226 18.03 -2.00 -9.79
CA ALA A 226 17.24 -2.03 -8.57
C ALA A 226 17.04 -0.63 -8.01
N VAL A 227 15.85 -0.41 -7.42
CA VAL A 227 15.51 0.79 -6.65
C VAL A 227 15.33 0.37 -5.21
N GLU A 228 16.15 0.91 -4.34
CA GLU A 228 16.05 0.75 -2.90
C GLU A 228 15.38 1.97 -2.31
N LEU A 229 14.37 1.73 -1.51
CA LEU A 229 13.58 2.71 -0.78
C LEU A 229 13.86 2.53 0.71
N PHE A 230 14.35 3.57 1.34
CA PHE A 230 14.71 3.55 2.75
C PHE A 230 14.03 4.72 3.47
N LEU A 231 13.41 4.45 4.61
CA LEU A 231 12.77 5.47 5.40
C LEU A 231 13.79 6.13 6.34
N ASP A 232 13.89 7.46 6.25
CA ASP A 232 14.67 8.30 7.15
C ASP A 232 13.70 9.02 8.10
N ASP A 233 13.17 8.25 9.06
CA ASP A 233 12.23 8.75 10.05
C ASP A 233 12.71 8.43 11.47
N PRO A 234 13.43 9.35 12.12
CA PRO A 234 13.90 9.13 13.48
C PRO A 234 12.78 9.08 14.52
N SER A 235 11.58 9.55 14.20
CA SER A 235 10.43 9.52 15.11
C SER A 235 9.74 8.14 15.16
N HIS A 236 9.97 7.29 14.16
CA HIS A 236 9.29 6.01 13.97
C HIS A 236 7.75 6.13 13.89
N GLU A 237 7.24 7.29 13.49
CA GLU A 237 5.81 7.57 13.38
C GLU A 237 5.29 7.52 11.95
N ALA A 238 6.18 7.36 10.98
CA ALA A 238 5.82 7.28 9.57
C ALA A 238 4.95 6.05 9.28
N VAL A 239 3.99 6.24 8.40
CA VAL A 239 3.14 5.16 7.87
C VAL A 239 3.10 5.31 6.35
N ILE A 240 4.01 4.62 5.68
CA ILE A 240 4.29 4.80 4.25
C ILE A 240 4.01 3.51 3.48
N PHE A 241 3.35 3.65 2.33
CA PHE A 241 3.15 2.58 1.36
C PHE A 241 3.82 2.96 0.04
N PRO A 242 5.09 2.60 -0.15
CA PRO A 242 5.85 2.95 -1.35
C PRO A 242 5.63 1.96 -2.48
N TYR A 243 5.95 2.40 -3.69
CA TYR A 243 5.94 1.58 -4.90
C TYR A 243 6.87 2.14 -5.98
N VAL A 244 7.14 1.32 -6.99
CA VAL A 244 7.76 1.74 -8.24
C VAL A 244 6.83 1.34 -9.38
N SER A 245 6.62 2.24 -10.34
CA SER A 245 5.84 1.94 -11.56
C SER A 245 6.71 2.17 -12.77
N VAL A 246 6.79 1.19 -13.66
CA VAL A 246 7.55 1.25 -14.92
C VAL A 246 6.56 1.28 -16.08
N ILE A 247 6.73 2.22 -17.01
CA ILE A 247 5.85 2.42 -18.15
C ILE A 247 6.59 2.10 -19.43
N ASP A 248 6.02 1.19 -20.21
CA ASP A 248 6.49 0.83 -21.55
C ASP A 248 6.29 2.00 -22.54
N PRO A 249 7.31 2.41 -23.30
CA PRO A 249 7.20 3.53 -24.23
C PRO A 249 6.34 3.24 -25.44
N GLY A 250 6.23 1.98 -25.85
CA GLY A 250 5.51 1.59 -27.06
C GLY A 250 4.00 1.45 -26.84
N SER A 251 3.62 0.77 -25.77
CA SER A 251 2.22 0.49 -25.45
C SER A 251 1.63 1.50 -24.45
N GLY A 252 2.47 2.15 -23.64
CA GLY A 252 2.04 2.89 -22.47
C GLY A 252 1.65 1.97 -21.31
N ASP A 253 1.91 0.65 -21.42
CA ASP A 253 1.55 -0.34 -20.40
C ASP A 253 2.40 -0.16 -19.14
N PRO A 254 1.77 0.06 -17.99
CA PRO A 254 2.48 0.19 -16.74
C PRO A 254 2.72 -1.18 -16.08
N THR A 255 3.81 -1.30 -15.35
CA THR A 255 4.10 -2.41 -14.44
C THR A 255 4.27 -1.90 -13.03
N TYR A 256 3.47 -2.39 -12.09
CA TYR A 256 3.55 -2.06 -10.69
C TYR A 256 4.54 -2.99 -9.98
N HIS A 257 5.46 -2.41 -9.23
CA HIS A 257 6.39 -3.13 -8.36
C HIS A 257 6.13 -2.75 -6.92
N SER A 258 5.60 -3.69 -6.14
CA SER A 258 5.60 -3.59 -4.68
C SER A 258 7.02 -3.89 -4.19
N PRO A 259 7.66 -2.99 -3.45
CA PRO A 259 9.01 -3.26 -2.95
C PRO A 259 9.01 -4.42 -1.96
N THR A 260 9.96 -5.33 -2.11
CA THR A 260 10.21 -6.40 -1.12
C THR A 260 10.98 -5.84 0.05
N LEU A 261 10.50 -6.04 1.26
CA LEU A 261 11.17 -5.60 2.48
C LEU A 261 12.40 -6.46 2.75
N LEU A 262 13.55 -5.83 2.90
CA LEU A 262 14.81 -6.47 3.22
C LEU A 262 15.43 -5.81 4.45
N ALA A 263 15.75 -6.60 5.47
CA ALA A 263 16.62 -6.12 6.53
C ALA A 263 18.03 -5.95 5.96
N THR A 264 18.61 -4.77 6.08
CA THR A 264 19.98 -4.56 5.60
C THR A 264 20.96 -5.40 6.41
N PRO A 265 21.99 -6.00 5.78
CA PRO A 265 23.01 -6.75 6.51
C PRO A 265 23.64 -5.94 7.65
N ALA A 266 23.87 -4.64 7.47
CA ALA A 266 24.40 -3.76 8.52
C ALA A 266 23.46 -3.69 9.73
N ALA A 267 22.15 -3.58 9.53
CA ALA A 267 21.18 -3.58 10.61
C ALA A 267 21.16 -4.92 11.36
N LEU A 268 21.26 -6.03 10.63
CA LEU A 268 21.33 -7.36 11.22
C LEU A 268 22.65 -7.62 11.96
N PHE A 269 23.79 -7.16 11.43
CA PHE A 269 25.10 -7.36 12.05
C PHE A 269 25.32 -6.47 13.28
N ASN A 270 24.86 -5.22 13.25
CA ASN A 270 25.08 -4.26 14.32
C ASN A 270 24.02 -4.32 15.43
N ALA A 271 22.91 -5.01 15.21
CA ALA A 271 21.89 -5.20 16.23
C ALA A 271 22.32 -6.24 17.27
N ASN A 272 22.12 -5.93 18.57
CA ASN A 272 22.20 -6.96 19.60
C ASN A 272 21.06 -7.99 19.42
N ALA A 273 21.15 -9.15 20.11
CA ALA A 273 20.19 -10.25 19.93
C ALA A 273 18.72 -9.83 20.11
N SER A 274 18.46 -8.91 21.06
CA SER A 274 17.11 -8.38 21.31
C SER A 274 16.62 -7.50 20.15
N LYS A 275 17.49 -6.67 19.59
CA LYS A 275 17.19 -5.81 18.45
C LYS A 275 17.04 -6.62 17.16
N LYS A 276 17.82 -7.69 16.99
CA LYS A 276 17.64 -8.67 15.89
C LYS A 276 16.31 -9.38 15.99
N ALA A 277 15.93 -9.84 17.16
CA ALA A 277 14.64 -10.48 17.39
C ALA A 277 13.49 -9.48 17.12
N ALA A 278 13.61 -8.23 17.55
CA ALA A 278 12.65 -7.18 17.25
C ALA A 278 12.56 -6.88 15.75
N LEU A 279 13.66 -6.74 15.02
CA LEU A 279 13.69 -6.54 13.57
C LEU A 279 13.07 -7.70 12.78
N LEU A 280 13.21 -8.93 13.28
CA LEU A 280 12.68 -10.13 12.62
C LEU A 280 11.25 -10.47 13.06
N SER A 281 10.84 -10.00 14.24
CA SER A 281 9.53 -10.31 14.83
C SER A 281 8.59 -9.11 14.97
N SER A 282 9.07 -7.89 14.72
CA SER A 282 8.18 -6.73 14.71
C SER A 282 7.23 -6.87 13.53
N PRO A 283 5.95 -7.20 13.78
CA PRO A 283 4.95 -6.77 12.81
C PRO A 283 5.09 -5.27 12.73
N GLY A 284 5.25 -4.72 11.55
CA GLY A 284 5.22 -3.30 11.34
C GLY A 284 4.03 -2.68 12.07
N ARG A 285 4.05 -1.37 12.28
CA ARG A 285 2.97 -0.67 12.99
C ARG A 285 1.64 -1.01 12.30
N ARG A 286 0.79 -1.76 12.97
CA ARG A 286 -0.51 -2.12 12.42
C ARG A 286 -1.35 -0.86 12.33
N ILE A 287 -1.80 -0.55 11.14
CA ILE A 287 -2.91 0.38 11.00
C ILE A 287 -4.16 -0.40 11.38
N ASP A 288 -4.52 -0.30 12.65
CA ASP A 288 -5.80 -0.81 13.12
C ASP A 288 -6.95 0.11 12.68
N THR A 289 -8.16 -0.34 12.87
CA THR A 289 -9.37 0.41 12.52
C THR A 289 -9.41 1.79 13.22
N ALA A 290 -8.83 1.92 14.42
CA ALA A 290 -8.79 3.19 15.15
C ALA A 290 -7.84 4.19 14.48
N TYR A 291 -6.68 3.72 14.02
CA TYR A 291 -5.76 4.56 13.26
C TYR A 291 -6.32 4.93 11.88
N ALA A 292 -6.93 3.97 11.17
CA ALA A 292 -7.59 4.23 9.89
C ALA A 292 -8.69 5.29 10.01
N ARG A 293 -9.51 5.23 11.09
CA ARG A 293 -10.49 6.28 11.42
C ARG A 293 -9.82 7.63 11.62
N THR A 294 -8.74 7.67 12.35
CA THR A 294 -7.97 8.91 12.56
C THR A 294 -7.44 9.49 11.26
N VAL A 295 -6.95 8.66 10.34
CA VAL A 295 -6.49 9.08 9.01
C VAL A 295 -7.65 9.64 8.20
N ARG A 296 -8.78 8.91 8.13
CA ARG A 296 -10.01 9.35 7.48
C ARG A 296 -10.46 10.72 7.98
N ASP A 297 -10.65 10.85 9.28
CA ASP A 297 -11.15 12.07 9.90
C ASP A 297 -10.20 13.24 9.71
N SER A 298 -8.89 13.00 9.76
CA SER A 298 -7.89 14.03 9.51
C SER A 298 -7.86 14.47 8.05
N ALA A 299 -7.96 13.55 7.11
CA ALA A 299 -8.00 13.85 5.67
C ALA A 299 -9.24 14.68 5.31
N VAL A 300 -10.41 14.34 5.87
CA VAL A 300 -11.67 15.06 5.64
C VAL A 300 -11.63 16.46 6.28
N ARG A 301 -11.13 16.60 7.52
CA ARG A 301 -11.06 17.91 8.24
C ARG A 301 -10.11 18.90 7.58
N LEU A 302 -9.00 18.46 7.02
CA LEU A 302 -8.11 19.35 6.27
C LEU A 302 -8.83 20.03 5.12
N GLY A 303 -9.80 19.36 4.52
CA GLY A 303 -10.60 19.92 3.47
C GLY A 303 -11.65 20.93 3.91
N GLU A 304 -12.32 20.67 5.01
CA GLU A 304 -13.27 21.62 5.57
C GLU A 304 -12.59 22.93 5.97
N ALA A 305 -11.39 22.86 6.54
CA ALA A 305 -10.60 24.05 6.91
C ALA A 305 -10.20 24.88 5.68
N GLN A 306 -9.75 24.23 4.59
CA GLN A 306 -9.39 24.92 3.35
C GLN A 306 -10.59 25.54 2.61
N LEU A 307 -11.78 24.96 2.74
CA LEU A 307 -13.00 25.54 2.16
C LEU A 307 -13.47 26.80 2.92
N ARG A 308 -13.22 26.89 4.23
CA ARG A 308 -13.52 28.10 5.04
C ARG A 308 -12.58 29.24 4.67
N THR A 309 -11.29 29.01 4.55
CA THR A 309 -10.29 30.04 4.19
C THR A 309 -10.42 30.56 2.75
N ARG A 310 -11.18 29.91 1.88
CA ARG A 310 -11.47 30.40 0.52
C ARG A 310 -12.79 31.20 0.43
N ARG A 311 -13.59 31.24 1.51
CA ARG A 311 -14.85 32.00 1.58
C ARG A 311 -14.71 33.31 2.34
N ASP A 312 -13.63 33.47 3.09
CA ASP A 312 -13.20 34.71 3.77
C ASP A 312 -12.16 35.44 2.89
#